data_b7b3bfe1a5edf1a651b12eae1e77c667
#
_entry.id   b7b3bfe1a5edf1a651b12eae1e77c667
#
_cell.length_a   1.000
_cell.length_b   1.000
_cell.length_c   1.000
_cell.angle_alpha   90.00
_cell.angle_beta   90.00
_cell.angle_gamma   90.00
#
_symmetry.space_group_name_H-M   'P 1'
#
loop_
_entity.id
_entity.type
_entity.pdbx_description
1 polymer ?
#
loop_
_entity_poly.entity_id
_entity_poly.type
_entity_poly.pdbx_seq_one_letter_code
_entity_poly.pdbx_strand_id
1 'polypeptide(L)'
;MGEHPAGRVGVLVPVVFDEYFARILHGVADAAYEHRLRLMLWPTRHEHAREVALLDELREATDGGILVLPEHSSEELVASLSDGYPMVVVDPLAPLDAKVPSVSAAHASGAEQAMQHLLELGHRRIAAITGPPGWVASEERRRAYRGALAAAGIPFDAALELEADFDFEPGTQAAAVLLDLDPAPTAIFAFSDMIAVGAMRAARARGIRIPDELSIVGFDDSAYATVVEPALTTVRQPLSEMGVTAVDLLVRLMRKEAVDTLHLEPFTRLIVRETTARLRPGG
;
A
#
# COMPACT_ATOMS: atom_id res chain seq x y z
N MET A 1 32.02 20.64 19.38
CA MET A 1 32.14 20.96 17.94
C MET A 1 31.13 20.07 17.25
N GLY A 2 30.00 20.63 16.79
CA GLY A 2 28.99 19.85 16.06
C GLY A 2 29.54 19.46 14.70
N GLU A 3 29.64 18.16 14.44
CA GLU A 3 29.93 17.66 13.11
C GLU A 3 28.83 18.15 12.16
N HIS A 4 29.19 18.71 11.03
CA HIS A 4 28.23 19.11 10.01
C HIS A 4 27.54 17.84 9.47
N PRO A 5 26.22 17.92 9.13
CA PRO A 5 25.53 16.78 8.53
C PRO A 5 26.22 16.34 7.25
N ALA A 6 26.22 15.03 6.99
CA ALA A 6 26.94 14.42 5.86
C ALA A 6 26.31 14.73 4.49
N GLY A 7 25.08 15.27 4.46
CA GLY A 7 24.36 15.63 3.23
C GLY A 7 22.92 16.04 3.52
N ARG A 8 22.20 16.40 2.44
CA ARG A 8 20.77 16.78 2.45
C ARG A 8 20.00 15.83 1.58
N VAL A 9 18.91 15.28 2.12
CA VAL A 9 17.98 14.40 1.40
C VAL A 9 16.63 15.09 1.29
N GLY A 10 16.11 15.13 0.08
CA GLY A 10 14.77 15.63 -0.21
C GLY A 10 13.76 14.50 -0.30
N VAL A 11 12.53 14.74 0.14
CA VAL A 11 11.42 13.81 -0.03
C VAL A 11 10.25 14.53 -0.68
N LEU A 12 9.85 14.04 -1.86
CA LEU A 12 8.55 14.36 -2.45
C LEU A 12 7.52 13.38 -1.86
N VAL A 13 6.44 13.90 -1.31
CA VAL A 13 5.38 13.09 -0.70
C VAL A 13 4.02 13.72 -0.99
N PRO A 14 2.98 12.93 -1.33
CA PRO A 14 1.67 13.50 -1.67
C PRO A 14 1.06 14.32 -0.54
N VAL A 15 0.96 13.73 0.66
CA VAL A 15 0.33 14.34 1.84
C VAL A 15 1.12 13.99 3.10
N VAL A 16 1.41 14.98 3.95
CA VAL A 16 2.24 14.79 5.15
C VAL A 16 1.42 14.24 6.34
N PHE A 17 0.12 14.56 6.40
CA PHE A 17 -0.73 14.24 7.57
C PHE A 17 -1.54 12.95 7.43
N ASP A 18 -1.42 12.23 6.33
CA ASP A 18 -2.00 10.90 6.17
C ASP A 18 -1.13 9.87 6.90
N GLU A 19 -1.76 8.91 7.60
CA GLU A 19 -1.05 7.90 8.39
C GLU A 19 -0.12 7.03 7.54
N TYR A 20 -0.54 6.68 6.33
CA TYR A 20 0.26 5.88 5.41
C TYR A 20 1.61 6.54 5.12
N PHE A 21 1.57 7.81 4.67
CA PHE A 21 2.77 8.58 4.37
C PHE A 21 3.56 8.93 5.62
N ALA A 22 2.88 9.25 6.74
CA ALA A 22 3.54 9.56 8.01
C ALA A 22 4.38 8.38 8.52
N ARG A 23 3.93 7.14 8.36
CA ARG A 23 4.69 5.94 8.74
C ARG A 23 5.93 5.73 7.86
N ILE A 24 5.84 5.96 6.55
CA ILE A 24 7.00 5.93 5.64
C ILE A 24 8.00 7.03 6.04
N LEU A 25 7.50 8.26 6.24
CA LEU A 25 8.32 9.40 6.64
C LEU A 25 9.01 9.20 7.99
N HIS A 26 8.38 8.47 8.93
CA HIS A 26 9.00 8.11 10.20
C HIS A 26 10.25 7.26 9.96
N GLY A 27 10.17 6.21 9.16
CA GLY A 27 11.33 5.39 8.80
C GLY A 27 12.40 6.17 8.05
N VAL A 28 12.00 7.05 7.13
CA VAL A 28 12.94 7.96 6.43
C VAL A 28 13.65 8.87 7.43
N ALA A 29 12.94 9.45 8.42
CA ALA A 29 13.51 10.34 9.39
C ALA A 29 14.51 9.63 10.31
N ASP A 30 14.16 8.44 10.79
CA ASP A 30 15.04 7.62 11.64
C ASP A 30 16.33 7.26 10.91
N ALA A 31 16.26 6.74 9.69
CA ALA A 31 17.44 6.40 8.91
C ALA A 31 18.26 7.64 8.51
N ALA A 32 17.61 8.75 8.16
CA ALA A 32 18.30 10.00 7.88
C ALA A 32 19.08 10.50 9.10
N TYR A 33 18.52 10.37 10.31
CA TYR A 33 19.22 10.69 11.55
C TYR A 33 20.46 9.81 11.77
N GLU A 34 20.33 8.49 11.61
CA GLU A 34 21.46 7.54 11.75
C GLU A 34 22.59 7.82 10.75
N HIS A 35 22.24 8.20 9.52
CA HIS A 35 23.20 8.58 8.49
C HIS A 35 23.66 10.04 8.58
N ARG A 36 23.23 10.80 9.60
CA ARG A 36 23.55 12.23 9.80
C ARG A 36 23.16 13.12 8.61
N LEU A 37 22.05 12.81 7.98
CA LEU A 37 21.48 13.55 6.86
C LEU A 37 20.48 14.61 7.36
N ARG A 38 20.38 15.71 6.66
CA ARG A 38 19.26 16.66 6.83
C ARG A 38 18.13 16.27 5.92
N LEU A 39 16.92 16.19 6.47
CA LEU A 39 15.71 15.87 5.74
C LEU A 39 14.95 17.14 5.37
N MET A 40 14.51 17.23 4.11
CA MET A 40 13.66 18.29 3.59
C MET A 40 12.44 17.67 2.90
N LEU A 41 11.25 18.24 3.10
CA LEU A 41 9.99 17.69 2.60
C LEU A 41 9.32 18.64 1.63
N TRP A 42 8.80 18.11 0.52
CA TRP A 42 8.00 18.79 -0.50
C TRP A 42 6.67 18.07 -0.71
N PRO A 43 5.54 18.63 -0.26
CA PRO A 43 4.23 18.02 -0.49
C PRO A 43 3.72 18.29 -1.92
N THR A 44 3.44 17.20 -2.68
CA THR A 44 3.03 17.27 -4.10
C THR A 44 1.53 17.40 -4.30
N ARG A 45 0.71 16.95 -3.33
CA ARG A 45 -0.77 16.96 -3.35
C ARG A 45 -1.40 16.10 -4.44
N HIS A 46 -0.73 15.05 -4.89
CA HIS A 46 -1.17 14.23 -6.02
C HIS A 46 -1.37 15.05 -7.31
N GLU A 47 -0.53 16.06 -7.53
CA GLU A 47 -0.59 16.91 -8.70
C GLU A 47 0.69 16.73 -9.55
N HIS A 48 0.61 16.00 -10.67
CA HIS A 48 1.76 15.73 -11.54
C HIS A 48 2.55 16.98 -11.93
N ALA A 49 1.87 18.05 -12.41
CA ALA A 49 2.56 19.28 -12.82
C ALA A 49 3.32 19.96 -11.66
N ARG A 50 2.77 19.85 -10.44
CA ARG A 50 3.42 20.35 -9.23
C ARG A 50 4.62 19.49 -8.85
N GLU A 51 4.48 18.18 -8.97
CA GLU A 51 5.54 17.23 -8.65
C GLU A 51 6.75 17.43 -9.56
N VAL A 52 6.54 17.64 -10.87
CA VAL A 52 7.61 17.96 -11.83
C VAL A 52 8.38 19.21 -11.40
N ALA A 53 7.68 20.31 -11.10
CA ALA A 53 8.31 21.55 -10.66
C ALA A 53 9.08 21.38 -9.33
N LEU A 54 8.50 20.66 -8.37
CA LEU A 54 9.12 20.40 -7.08
C LEU A 54 10.32 19.45 -7.16
N LEU A 55 10.36 18.56 -8.14
CA LEU A 55 11.51 17.67 -8.37
C LEU A 55 12.74 18.49 -8.80
N ASP A 56 12.56 19.50 -9.64
CA ASP A 56 13.66 20.40 -10.03
C ASP A 56 14.19 21.19 -8.81
N GLU A 57 13.29 21.76 -7.99
CA GLU A 57 13.68 22.45 -6.74
C GLU A 57 14.40 21.52 -5.77
N LEU A 58 13.92 20.29 -5.62
CA LEU A 58 14.51 19.28 -4.75
C LEU A 58 15.94 18.96 -5.19
N ARG A 59 16.17 18.79 -6.51
CA ARG A 59 17.48 18.48 -7.07
C ARG A 59 18.50 19.62 -6.87
N GLU A 60 18.06 20.86 -6.93
CA GLU A 60 18.91 22.02 -6.65
C GLU A 60 19.27 22.15 -5.16
N ALA A 61 18.36 21.75 -4.26
CA ALA A 61 18.48 21.95 -2.82
C ALA A 61 19.17 20.80 -2.08
N THR A 62 19.25 19.60 -2.66
CA THR A 62 19.64 18.37 -1.96
C THR A 62 20.65 17.52 -2.73
N ASP A 63 21.26 16.57 -2.04
CA ASP A 63 22.30 15.69 -2.57
C ASP A 63 21.72 14.34 -3.05
N GLY A 64 20.42 14.09 -2.77
CA GLY A 64 19.67 12.93 -3.22
C GLY A 64 18.19 13.03 -2.86
N GLY A 65 17.34 12.27 -3.55
CA GLY A 65 15.88 12.36 -3.45
C GLY A 65 15.17 11.04 -3.19
N ILE A 66 14.06 11.11 -2.45
CA ILE A 66 13.09 10.02 -2.27
C ILE A 66 11.75 10.53 -2.79
N LEU A 67 11.13 9.77 -3.69
CA LEU A 67 9.81 10.07 -4.25
C LEU A 67 8.83 9.02 -3.74
N VAL A 68 7.83 9.44 -2.95
CA VAL A 68 6.82 8.54 -2.39
C VAL A 68 5.55 8.65 -3.23
N LEU A 69 5.06 7.52 -3.77
CA LEU A 69 3.91 7.45 -4.67
C LEU A 69 3.95 8.52 -5.78
N PRO A 70 5.01 8.56 -6.60
CA PRO A 70 5.13 9.62 -7.59
C PRO A 70 4.10 9.50 -8.72
N GLU A 71 3.60 10.65 -9.15
CA GLU A 71 2.74 10.79 -10.34
C GLU A 71 3.54 10.80 -11.66
N HIS A 72 4.87 10.80 -11.57
CA HIS A 72 5.75 10.73 -12.74
C HIS A 72 5.62 9.40 -13.46
N SER A 73 5.64 9.45 -14.79
CA SER A 73 5.79 8.25 -15.60
C SER A 73 7.19 7.63 -15.44
N SER A 74 7.30 6.35 -15.79
CA SER A 74 8.59 5.66 -15.75
C SER A 74 9.65 6.33 -16.65
N GLU A 75 9.25 6.84 -17.80
CA GLU A 75 10.12 7.54 -18.74
C GLU A 75 10.65 8.85 -18.15
N GLU A 76 9.81 9.64 -17.47
CA GLU A 76 10.21 10.87 -16.79
C GLU A 76 11.21 10.57 -15.66
N LEU A 77 10.98 9.50 -14.88
CA LEU A 77 11.89 9.07 -13.83
C LEU A 77 13.24 8.61 -14.39
N VAL A 78 13.24 7.84 -15.48
CA VAL A 78 14.49 7.45 -16.17
C VAL A 78 15.23 8.68 -16.69
N ALA A 79 14.54 9.65 -17.29
CA ALA A 79 15.13 10.90 -17.74
C ALA A 79 15.77 11.67 -16.59
N SER A 80 15.11 11.70 -15.44
CA SER A 80 15.60 12.38 -14.23
C SER A 80 16.84 11.72 -13.62
N LEU A 81 17.12 10.45 -13.92
CA LEU A 81 18.34 9.78 -13.50
C LEU A 81 19.54 10.01 -14.44
N SER A 82 19.30 10.55 -15.65
CA SER A 82 20.30 10.61 -16.73
C SER A 82 21.53 11.46 -16.41
N ASP A 83 21.43 12.44 -15.53
CA ASP A 83 22.53 13.32 -15.10
C ASP A 83 23.24 12.82 -13.82
N GLY A 84 22.83 11.63 -13.31
CA GLY A 84 23.46 10.98 -12.17
C GLY A 84 23.00 11.47 -10.80
N TYR A 85 21.90 12.24 -10.73
CA TYR A 85 21.30 12.57 -9.43
C TYR A 85 20.71 11.31 -8.77
N PRO A 86 21.17 10.94 -7.55
CA PRO A 86 20.69 9.74 -6.89
C PRO A 86 19.26 9.90 -6.38
N MET A 87 18.40 8.94 -6.76
CA MET A 87 16.99 9.00 -6.42
C MET A 87 16.44 7.59 -6.17
N VAL A 88 15.49 7.47 -5.24
CA VAL A 88 14.78 6.22 -4.93
C VAL A 88 13.28 6.48 -4.91
N VAL A 89 12.51 5.63 -5.58
CA VAL A 89 11.05 5.67 -5.55
C VAL A 89 10.53 4.74 -4.45
N VAL A 90 9.56 5.20 -3.67
CA VAL A 90 8.87 4.38 -2.66
C VAL A 90 7.41 4.20 -3.09
N ASP A 91 7.00 2.95 -3.18
CA ASP A 91 5.64 2.51 -3.53
C ASP A 91 5.12 3.14 -4.83
N PRO A 92 5.70 2.80 -5.98
CA PRO A 92 5.37 3.41 -7.27
C PRO A 92 3.91 3.17 -7.66
N LEU A 93 3.24 4.19 -8.20
CA LEU A 93 1.88 4.07 -8.73
C LEU A 93 1.82 3.22 -9.99
N ALA A 94 2.81 3.36 -10.88
CA ALA A 94 2.91 2.65 -12.15
C ALA A 94 4.14 1.75 -12.21
N PRO A 95 4.17 0.73 -13.08
CA PRO A 95 5.36 -0.10 -13.29
C PRO A 95 6.57 0.75 -13.70
N LEU A 96 7.72 0.47 -13.08
CA LEU A 96 8.97 1.20 -13.32
C LEU A 96 9.91 0.44 -14.27
N ASP A 97 10.72 1.19 -15.02
CA ASP A 97 11.88 0.66 -15.72
C ASP A 97 12.88 0.07 -14.70
N ALA A 98 13.55 -1.01 -15.09
CA ALA A 98 14.51 -1.71 -14.24
C ALA A 98 15.69 -0.83 -13.73
N LYS A 99 15.90 0.32 -14.33
CA LYS A 99 16.95 1.29 -13.94
C LYS A 99 16.53 2.23 -12.81
N VAL A 100 15.24 2.32 -12.49
CA VAL A 100 14.72 3.22 -11.45
C VAL A 100 14.76 2.52 -10.10
N PRO A 101 15.63 2.93 -9.16
CA PRO A 101 15.71 2.31 -7.85
C PRO A 101 14.38 2.46 -7.10
N SER A 102 13.87 1.38 -6.52
CA SER A 102 12.58 1.42 -5.83
C SER A 102 12.48 0.51 -4.61
N VAL A 103 11.61 0.89 -3.70
CA VAL A 103 11.20 0.09 -2.54
C VAL A 103 9.67 0.04 -2.53
N SER A 104 9.10 -1.17 -2.54
CA SER A 104 7.65 -1.39 -2.52
C SER A 104 7.31 -2.49 -1.51
N ALA A 105 6.12 -2.49 -0.92
CA ALA A 105 5.70 -3.63 -0.11
C ALA A 105 5.46 -4.86 -1.01
N ALA A 106 5.65 -6.07 -0.48
CA ALA A 106 5.33 -7.31 -1.17
C ALA A 106 3.80 -7.51 -1.25
N HIS A 107 3.12 -6.70 -2.09
CA HIS A 107 1.67 -6.61 -2.17
C HIS A 107 1.01 -7.94 -2.55
N ALA A 108 1.56 -8.64 -3.54
CA ALA A 108 1.04 -9.93 -3.98
C ALA A 108 1.09 -10.95 -2.83
N SER A 109 2.23 -11.07 -2.14
CA SER A 109 2.39 -12.01 -1.01
C SER A 109 1.43 -11.72 0.14
N GLY A 110 1.20 -10.43 0.45
CA GLY A 110 0.22 -10.04 1.46
C GLY A 110 -1.21 -10.43 1.09
N ALA A 111 -1.59 -10.18 -0.17
CA ALA A 111 -2.91 -10.55 -0.67
C ALA A 111 -3.11 -12.08 -0.74
N GLU A 112 -2.07 -12.83 -1.08
CA GLU A 112 -2.09 -14.30 -1.01
C GLU A 112 -2.36 -14.79 0.41
N GLN A 113 -1.69 -14.23 1.43
CA GLN A 113 -1.92 -14.56 2.83
C GLN A 113 -3.37 -14.27 3.26
N ALA A 114 -3.92 -13.10 2.86
CA ALA A 114 -5.31 -12.74 3.14
C ALA A 114 -6.29 -13.73 2.53
N MET A 115 -6.10 -14.07 1.26
CA MET A 115 -6.97 -15.02 0.55
C MET A 115 -6.85 -16.44 1.08
N GLN A 116 -5.63 -16.91 1.35
CA GLN A 116 -5.40 -18.21 1.96
C GLN A 116 -6.14 -18.33 3.28
N HIS A 117 -6.05 -17.32 4.14
CA HIS A 117 -6.77 -17.28 5.43
C HIS A 117 -8.28 -17.43 5.24
N LEU A 118 -8.90 -16.67 4.33
CA LEU A 118 -10.33 -16.77 4.06
C LEU A 118 -10.73 -18.14 3.51
N LEU A 119 -9.92 -18.71 2.62
CA LEU A 119 -10.15 -20.04 2.05
C LEU A 119 -10.03 -21.16 3.10
N GLU A 120 -9.06 -21.06 4.03
CA GLU A 120 -8.88 -21.98 5.15
C GLU A 120 -10.03 -21.92 6.16
N LEU A 121 -10.67 -20.75 6.32
CA LEU A 121 -11.89 -20.57 7.10
C LEU A 121 -13.14 -21.14 6.41
N GLY A 122 -13.01 -21.62 5.16
CA GLY A 122 -14.08 -22.29 4.42
C GLY A 122 -14.86 -21.37 3.49
N HIS A 123 -14.52 -20.08 3.39
CA HIS A 123 -15.19 -19.17 2.47
C HIS A 123 -14.90 -19.56 1.01
N ARG A 124 -15.95 -19.52 0.18
CA ARG A 124 -15.85 -19.82 -1.26
C ARG A 124 -16.44 -18.70 -2.11
N ARG A 125 -17.41 -17.95 -1.58
CA ARG A 125 -17.95 -16.76 -2.21
C ARG A 125 -17.33 -15.54 -1.53
N ILE A 126 -16.16 -15.14 -2.03
CA ILE A 126 -15.33 -14.09 -1.48
C ILE A 126 -15.36 -12.92 -2.46
N ALA A 127 -15.82 -11.76 -2.01
CA ALA A 127 -15.76 -10.53 -2.81
C ALA A 127 -14.45 -9.78 -2.58
N ALA A 128 -14.04 -8.99 -3.56
CA ALA A 128 -12.95 -8.04 -3.45
C ALA A 128 -13.44 -6.61 -3.67
N ILE A 129 -13.03 -5.68 -2.80
CA ILE A 129 -13.13 -4.25 -3.08
C ILE A 129 -11.71 -3.76 -3.32
N THR A 130 -11.40 -3.53 -4.61
CA THR A 130 -10.06 -3.21 -5.08
C THR A 130 -9.77 -1.72 -4.92
N GLY A 131 -8.50 -1.33 -5.09
CA GLY A 131 -8.12 0.08 -5.20
C GLY A 131 -8.29 0.62 -6.62
N PRO A 132 -7.82 1.85 -6.86
CA PRO A 132 -7.83 2.47 -8.18
C PRO A 132 -7.16 1.58 -9.23
N PRO A 133 -7.74 1.48 -10.44
CA PRO A 133 -7.17 0.68 -11.52
C PRO A 133 -5.85 1.28 -12.01
N GLY A 134 -4.94 0.42 -12.46
CA GLY A 134 -3.63 0.81 -12.98
C GLY A 134 -2.56 1.09 -11.91
N TRP A 135 -2.92 1.18 -10.63
CA TRP A 135 -1.94 1.26 -9.56
C TRP A 135 -1.29 -0.11 -9.32
N VAL A 136 0.03 -0.14 -9.26
CA VAL A 136 0.80 -1.40 -9.05
C VAL A 136 0.27 -2.17 -7.85
N ALA A 137 0.09 -1.50 -6.71
CA ALA A 137 -0.44 -2.11 -5.49
C ALA A 137 -1.82 -2.76 -5.71
N SER A 138 -2.74 -2.08 -6.41
CA SER A 138 -4.08 -2.62 -6.73
C SER A 138 -4.00 -3.82 -7.65
N GLU A 139 -3.18 -3.75 -8.71
CA GLU A 139 -3.06 -4.81 -9.70
C GLU A 139 -2.38 -6.07 -9.14
N GLU A 140 -1.40 -5.91 -8.26
CA GLU A 140 -0.74 -7.04 -7.60
C GLU A 140 -1.67 -7.75 -6.63
N ARG A 141 -2.41 -7.00 -5.79
CA ARG A 141 -3.43 -7.55 -4.89
C ARG A 141 -4.55 -8.22 -5.67
N ARG A 142 -5.01 -7.62 -6.78
CA ARG A 142 -6.03 -8.18 -7.69
C ARG A 142 -5.56 -9.50 -8.32
N ARG A 143 -4.33 -9.55 -8.80
CA ARG A 143 -3.74 -10.77 -9.38
C ARG A 143 -3.69 -11.89 -8.36
N ALA A 144 -3.25 -11.60 -7.13
CA ALA A 144 -3.20 -12.56 -6.04
C ALA A 144 -4.59 -13.06 -5.64
N TYR A 145 -5.58 -12.18 -5.51
CA TYR A 145 -6.97 -12.52 -5.25
C TYR A 145 -7.51 -13.51 -6.29
N ARG A 146 -7.41 -13.16 -7.58
CA ARG A 146 -7.87 -14.02 -8.69
C ARG A 146 -7.10 -15.33 -8.77
N GLY A 147 -5.77 -15.28 -8.55
CA GLY A 147 -4.91 -16.45 -8.50
C GLY A 147 -5.29 -17.45 -7.38
N ALA A 148 -5.60 -16.94 -6.19
CA ALA A 148 -6.01 -17.75 -5.05
C ALA A 148 -7.37 -18.43 -5.30
N LEU A 149 -8.34 -17.73 -5.90
CA LEU A 149 -9.62 -18.34 -6.32
C LEU A 149 -9.40 -19.47 -7.32
N ALA A 150 -8.59 -19.22 -8.34
CA ALA A 150 -8.28 -20.22 -9.37
C ALA A 150 -7.59 -21.45 -8.77
N ALA A 151 -6.60 -21.27 -7.90
CA ALA A 151 -5.90 -22.36 -7.20
C ALA A 151 -6.84 -23.19 -6.30
N ALA A 152 -7.88 -22.57 -5.74
CA ALA A 152 -8.91 -23.23 -4.93
C ALA A 152 -10.03 -23.86 -5.79
N GLY A 153 -9.95 -23.80 -7.13
CA GLY A 153 -10.98 -24.31 -8.04
C GLY A 153 -12.28 -23.50 -8.01
N ILE A 154 -12.23 -22.22 -7.59
CA ILE A 154 -13.39 -21.32 -7.52
C ILE A 154 -13.43 -20.49 -8.81
N PRO A 155 -14.50 -20.57 -9.62
CA PRO A 155 -14.66 -19.73 -10.79
C PRO A 155 -14.68 -18.23 -10.41
N PHE A 156 -14.00 -17.40 -11.17
CA PHE A 156 -14.06 -15.95 -11.03
C PHE A 156 -15.47 -15.45 -11.40
N ASP A 157 -16.04 -14.64 -10.53
CA ASP A 157 -17.32 -13.95 -10.73
C ASP A 157 -17.07 -12.42 -10.72
N ALA A 158 -17.22 -11.78 -11.88
CA ALA A 158 -16.96 -10.35 -12.00
C ALA A 158 -17.90 -9.48 -11.13
N ALA A 159 -19.07 -9.99 -10.75
CA ALA A 159 -19.99 -9.29 -9.86
C ALA A 159 -19.44 -9.17 -8.42
N LEU A 160 -18.44 -9.99 -8.06
CA LEU A 160 -17.80 -9.98 -6.75
C LEU A 160 -16.54 -9.11 -6.69
N GLU A 161 -16.15 -8.42 -7.73
CA GLU A 161 -15.00 -7.54 -7.76
C GLU A 161 -15.43 -6.12 -8.14
N LEU A 162 -15.33 -5.19 -7.19
CA LEU A 162 -15.67 -3.79 -7.40
C LEU A 162 -14.47 -2.89 -7.10
N GLU A 163 -14.37 -1.81 -7.86
CA GLU A 163 -13.33 -0.80 -7.67
C GLU A 163 -13.83 0.30 -6.71
N ALA A 164 -12.91 0.83 -5.90
CA ALA A 164 -13.15 1.97 -5.03
C ALA A 164 -11.84 2.74 -4.82
N ASP A 165 -11.92 4.03 -4.58
CA ASP A 165 -10.79 4.79 -4.05
C ASP A 165 -10.44 4.32 -2.64
N PHE A 166 -9.19 4.50 -2.21
CA PHE A 166 -8.73 4.13 -0.88
C PHE A 166 -9.27 5.07 0.20
N ASP A 167 -10.61 5.07 0.35
CA ASP A 167 -11.32 5.88 1.34
C ASP A 167 -12.56 5.14 1.88
N PHE A 168 -13.09 5.63 3.00
CA PHE A 168 -14.23 5.05 3.71
C PHE A 168 -15.52 5.07 2.89
N GLU A 169 -15.85 6.20 2.29
CA GLU A 169 -17.13 6.37 1.60
C GLU A 169 -17.23 5.54 0.32
N PRO A 170 -16.24 5.56 -0.60
CA PRO A 170 -16.21 4.64 -1.74
C PRO A 170 -16.27 3.17 -1.31
N GLY A 171 -15.52 2.80 -0.25
CA GLY A 171 -15.58 1.45 0.31
C GLY A 171 -16.96 1.07 0.84
N THR A 172 -17.68 2.02 1.48
CA THR A 172 -19.05 1.80 1.96
C THR A 172 -20.02 1.57 0.81
N GLN A 173 -19.90 2.35 -0.27
CA GLN A 173 -20.76 2.24 -1.44
C GLN A 173 -20.53 0.92 -2.19
N ALA A 174 -19.27 0.55 -2.43
CA ALA A 174 -18.94 -0.72 -3.08
C ALA A 174 -19.41 -1.92 -2.26
N ALA A 175 -19.17 -1.92 -0.95
CA ALA A 175 -19.64 -2.99 -0.06
C ALA A 175 -21.18 -3.08 -0.04
N ALA A 176 -21.88 -1.96 -0.09
CA ALA A 176 -23.33 -1.93 -0.16
C ALA A 176 -23.86 -2.71 -1.38
N VAL A 177 -23.26 -2.48 -2.56
CA VAL A 177 -23.62 -3.20 -3.79
C VAL A 177 -23.33 -4.70 -3.66
N LEU A 178 -22.18 -5.08 -3.11
CA LEU A 178 -21.81 -6.49 -2.93
C LEU A 178 -22.74 -7.23 -1.97
N LEU A 179 -23.16 -6.56 -0.88
CA LEU A 179 -24.03 -7.15 0.14
C LEU A 179 -25.50 -7.26 -0.31
N ASP A 180 -25.89 -6.55 -1.35
CA ASP A 180 -27.23 -6.63 -1.97
C ASP A 180 -27.31 -7.71 -3.07
N LEU A 181 -26.22 -8.42 -3.37
CA LEU A 181 -26.22 -9.57 -4.30
C LEU A 181 -26.99 -10.77 -3.71
N ASP A 182 -27.58 -11.57 -4.60
CA ASP A 182 -28.22 -12.85 -4.24
C ASP A 182 -27.61 -14.01 -5.07
N PRO A 183 -26.89 -14.93 -4.46
CA PRO A 183 -26.45 -14.94 -3.06
C PRO A 183 -25.39 -13.86 -2.75
N ALA A 184 -25.41 -13.33 -1.53
CA ALA A 184 -24.43 -12.39 -1.04
C ALA A 184 -23.05 -13.06 -0.81
N PRO A 185 -21.93 -12.33 -0.82
CA PRO A 185 -20.63 -12.86 -0.44
C PRO A 185 -20.59 -13.19 1.07
N THR A 186 -19.86 -14.23 1.45
CA THR A 186 -19.63 -14.60 2.86
C THR A 186 -18.36 -13.98 3.43
N ALA A 187 -17.51 -13.43 2.57
CA ALA A 187 -16.31 -12.69 2.97
C ALA A 187 -16.01 -11.58 1.98
N ILE A 188 -15.38 -10.51 2.46
CA ILE A 188 -14.85 -9.40 1.66
C ILE A 188 -13.36 -9.25 1.94
N PHE A 189 -12.55 -9.25 0.89
CA PHE A 189 -11.17 -8.79 0.92
C PHE A 189 -11.12 -7.35 0.40
N ALA A 190 -10.92 -6.41 1.31
CA ALA A 190 -10.76 -4.99 1.01
C ALA A 190 -9.28 -4.64 0.83
N PHE A 191 -8.92 -3.92 -0.25
CA PHE A 191 -7.52 -3.64 -0.56
C PHE A 191 -6.91 -2.51 0.28
N SER A 192 -7.66 -1.94 1.22
CA SER A 192 -7.13 -1.11 2.31
C SER A 192 -7.99 -1.22 3.56
N ASP A 193 -7.46 -0.78 4.69
CA ASP A 193 -8.22 -0.72 5.94
C ASP A 193 -9.35 0.32 5.87
N MET A 194 -9.16 1.42 5.15
CA MET A 194 -10.21 2.43 4.96
C MET A 194 -11.40 1.84 4.19
N ILE A 195 -11.13 1.10 3.11
CA ILE A 195 -12.17 0.35 2.37
C ILE A 195 -12.82 -0.68 3.30
N ALA A 196 -12.03 -1.44 4.09
CA ALA A 196 -12.56 -2.45 5.01
C ALA A 196 -13.48 -1.85 6.07
N VAL A 197 -13.12 -0.72 6.66
CA VAL A 197 -13.97 0.03 7.60
C VAL A 197 -15.25 0.53 6.92
N GLY A 198 -15.15 0.96 5.67
CA GLY A 198 -16.31 1.26 4.83
C GLY A 198 -17.24 0.06 4.68
N ALA A 199 -16.68 -1.12 4.39
CA ALA A 199 -17.45 -2.37 4.29
C ALA A 199 -18.10 -2.76 5.64
N MET A 200 -17.41 -2.57 6.76
CA MET A 200 -17.99 -2.78 8.10
C MET A 200 -19.19 -1.85 8.35
N ARG A 201 -19.11 -0.60 7.92
CA ARG A 201 -20.24 0.37 8.00
C ARG A 201 -21.44 -0.08 7.18
N ALA A 202 -21.20 -0.55 5.94
CA ALA A 202 -22.26 -1.05 5.06
C ALA A 202 -22.95 -2.28 5.62
N ALA A 203 -22.18 -3.23 6.18
CA ALA A 203 -22.68 -4.43 6.86
C ALA A 203 -23.52 -4.07 8.10
N ARG A 204 -23.01 -3.19 8.97
CA ARG A 204 -23.72 -2.72 10.15
C ARG A 204 -25.06 -2.04 9.82
N ALA A 205 -25.10 -1.24 8.77
CA ALA A 205 -26.34 -0.58 8.31
C ALA A 205 -27.40 -1.59 7.86
N ARG A 206 -27.03 -2.81 7.48
CA ARG A 206 -27.90 -3.93 7.10
C ARG A 206 -28.17 -4.91 8.25
N GLY A 207 -27.62 -4.67 9.44
CA GLY A 207 -27.74 -5.58 10.57
C GLY A 207 -26.93 -6.87 10.41
N ILE A 208 -26.02 -6.95 9.47
CA ILE A 208 -25.12 -8.09 9.21
C ILE A 208 -24.05 -8.14 10.30
N ARG A 209 -23.93 -9.26 11.00
CA ARG A 209 -22.96 -9.43 12.07
C ARG A 209 -21.59 -9.86 11.53
N ILE A 210 -20.57 -9.13 11.95
CA ILE A 210 -19.17 -9.44 11.70
C ILE A 210 -18.58 -9.99 13.00
N PRO A 211 -17.90 -11.15 12.99
CA PRO A 211 -17.60 -12.02 11.83
C PRO A 211 -18.64 -13.12 11.56
N ASP A 212 -19.75 -13.19 12.30
CA ASP A 212 -20.67 -14.34 12.31
C ASP A 212 -21.34 -14.64 10.95
N GLU A 213 -21.68 -13.60 10.19
CA GLU A 213 -22.37 -13.67 8.90
C GLU A 213 -21.52 -13.18 7.74
N LEU A 214 -20.53 -12.33 8.04
CA LEU A 214 -19.61 -11.78 7.05
C LEU A 214 -18.20 -11.67 7.64
N SER A 215 -17.22 -12.30 7.02
CA SER A 215 -15.81 -12.06 7.31
C SER A 215 -15.26 -10.90 6.49
N ILE A 216 -14.38 -10.06 7.08
CA ILE A 216 -13.74 -8.94 6.39
C ILE A 216 -12.24 -8.97 6.69
N VAL A 217 -11.42 -8.84 5.62
CA VAL A 217 -9.97 -8.65 5.71
C VAL A 217 -9.61 -7.34 5.03
N GLY A 218 -8.82 -6.51 5.71
CA GLY A 218 -8.25 -5.28 5.18
C GLY A 218 -6.81 -5.42 4.71
N PHE A 219 -6.19 -4.27 4.43
CA PHE A 219 -4.77 -4.15 4.07
C PHE A 219 -4.25 -2.83 4.63
N ASP A 220 -3.03 -2.76 5.19
CA ASP A 220 -2.21 -1.67 5.72
C ASP A 220 -1.82 -1.85 7.19
N ASP A 221 -2.68 -2.45 8.02
CA ASP A 221 -2.59 -2.47 9.49
C ASP A 221 -2.43 -1.04 10.06
N SER A 222 -3.33 -0.17 9.62
CA SER A 222 -3.45 1.21 10.07
C SER A 222 -4.02 1.29 11.50
N ALA A 223 -3.99 2.47 12.11
CA ALA A 223 -4.62 2.70 13.41
C ALA A 223 -6.12 2.34 13.41
N TYR A 224 -6.79 2.49 12.28
CA TYR A 224 -8.20 2.11 12.14
C TYR A 224 -8.44 0.62 12.43
N ALA A 225 -7.50 -0.26 12.07
CA ALA A 225 -7.65 -1.69 12.28
C ALA A 225 -7.80 -2.09 13.76
N THR A 226 -7.29 -1.26 14.67
CA THR A 226 -7.31 -1.54 16.12
C THR A 226 -8.40 -0.77 16.88
N VAL A 227 -8.94 0.32 16.30
CA VAL A 227 -9.94 1.16 17.00
C VAL A 227 -11.37 0.85 16.59
N VAL A 228 -11.58 0.11 15.49
CA VAL A 228 -12.91 -0.38 15.11
C VAL A 228 -13.31 -1.60 15.94
N GLU A 229 -14.61 -1.83 16.07
CA GLU A 229 -15.17 -2.98 16.79
C GLU A 229 -16.16 -3.73 15.88
N PRO A 230 -15.91 -5.03 15.61
CA PRO A 230 -14.75 -5.86 16.02
C PRO A 230 -13.43 -5.38 15.40
N ALA A 231 -12.28 -5.67 16.05
CA ALA A 231 -10.96 -5.29 15.58
C ALA A 231 -10.62 -5.97 14.24
N LEU A 232 -10.12 -5.20 13.27
CA LEU A 232 -9.98 -5.63 11.88
C LEU A 232 -8.79 -6.57 11.65
N THR A 233 -9.05 -7.74 11.09
CA THR A 233 -8.05 -8.63 10.47
C THR A 233 -7.53 -7.94 9.21
N THR A 234 -6.22 -7.77 9.07
CA THR A 234 -5.62 -6.99 8.00
C THR A 234 -4.21 -7.47 7.65
N VAL A 235 -3.70 -7.06 6.50
CA VAL A 235 -2.32 -7.30 6.10
C VAL A 235 -1.47 -6.10 6.49
N ARG A 236 -0.47 -6.30 7.34
CA ARG A 236 0.49 -5.26 7.71
C ARG A 236 1.47 -5.00 6.59
N GLN A 237 1.55 -3.74 6.15
CA GLN A 237 2.64 -3.25 5.34
C GLN A 237 3.80 -2.77 6.22
N PRO A 238 5.05 -3.04 5.84
CA PRO A 238 6.23 -2.60 6.59
C PRO A 238 6.63 -1.16 6.26
N LEU A 239 5.68 -0.20 6.35
CA LEU A 239 5.82 1.17 5.84
C LEU A 239 7.05 1.91 6.40
N SER A 240 7.31 1.79 7.71
CA SER A 240 8.49 2.40 8.31
C SER A 240 9.78 1.73 7.81
N GLU A 241 9.80 0.40 7.65
CA GLU A 241 10.94 -0.33 7.09
C GLU A 241 11.19 0.05 5.61
N MET A 242 10.13 0.30 4.83
CA MET A 242 10.27 0.83 3.46
C MET A 242 10.99 2.18 3.45
N GLY A 243 10.64 3.07 4.38
CA GLY A 243 11.32 4.35 4.55
C GLY A 243 12.80 4.22 4.90
N VAL A 244 13.12 3.34 5.86
CA VAL A 244 14.52 3.02 6.24
C VAL A 244 15.28 2.46 5.03
N THR A 245 14.72 1.46 4.37
CA THR A 245 15.32 0.80 3.20
C THR A 245 15.57 1.78 2.06
N ALA A 246 14.65 2.74 1.84
CA ALA A 246 14.81 3.77 0.81
C ALA A 246 15.99 4.70 1.10
N VAL A 247 16.18 5.11 2.37
CA VAL A 247 17.33 5.94 2.76
C VAL A 247 18.64 5.15 2.64
N ASP A 248 18.68 3.90 3.09
CA ASP A 248 19.86 3.06 3.00
C ASP A 248 20.28 2.83 1.55
N LEU A 249 19.31 2.56 0.67
CA LEU A 249 19.55 2.44 -0.77
C LEU A 249 20.06 3.77 -1.35
N LEU A 250 19.41 4.90 -1.01
CA LEU A 250 19.81 6.22 -1.48
C LEU A 250 21.24 6.57 -1.04
N VAL A 251 21.63 6.31 0.20
CA VAL A 251 22.96 6.55 0.71
C VAL A 251 24.02 5.75 -0.06
N ARG A 252 23.75 4.50 -0.40
CA ARG A 252 24.66 3.69 -1.23
C ARG A 252 24.80 4.30 -2.63
N LEU A 253 23.70 4.77 -3.23
CA LEU A 253 23.73 5.44 -4.53
C LEU A 253 24.51 6.77 -4.49
N MET A 254 24.31 7.58 -3.43
CA MET A 254 25.06 8.83 -3.21
C MET A 254 26.57 8.57 -3.10
N ARG A 255 26.96 7.45 -2.49
CA ARG A 255 28.35 7.02 -2.36
C ARG A 255 28.90 6.31 -3.60
N LYS A 256 28.06 6.11 -4.62
CA LYS A 256 28.40 5.36 -5.86
C LYS A 256 28.86 3.93 -5.55
N GLU A 257 28.30 3.33 -4.51
CA GLU A 257 28.55 1.93 -4.15
C GLU A 257 27.83 1.00 -5.14
N ALA A 258 28.38 -0.19 -5.35
CA ALA A 258 27.68 -1.21 -6.13
C ALA A 258 26.42 -1.67 -5.38
N VAL A 259 25.30 -1.76 -6.10
CA VAL A 259 24.02 -2.22 -5.60
C VAL A 259 23.60 -3.45 -6.40
N ASP A 260 23.39 -4.58 -5.72
CA ASP A 260 23.07 -5.87 -6.36
C ASP A 260 21.65 -5.89 -6.92
N THR A 261 20.72 -5.21 -6.27
CA THR A 261 19.34 -5.05 -6.74
C THR A 261 18.84 -3.63 -6.48
N LEU A 262 18.15 -3.07 -7.47
CA LEU A 262 17.55 -1.74 -7.40
C LEU A 262 16.08 -1.78 -6.95
N HIS A 263 15.45 -2.96 -6.89
CA HIS A 263 14.06 -3.15 -6.50
C HIS A 263 14.00 -4.00 -5.23
N LEU A 264 13.54 -3.39 -4.15
CA LEU A 264 13.48 -4.01 -2.82
C LEU A 264 12.02 -4.12 -2.39
N GLU A 265 11.63 -5.32 -1.93
CA GLU A 265 10.25 -5.62 -1.52
C GLU A 265 10.22 -6.17 -0.07
N PRO A 266 10.20 -5.30 0.95
CA PRO A 266 9.99 -5.71 2.33
C PRO A 266 8.69 -6.50 2.52
N PHE A 267 8.72 -7.53 3.38
CA PHE A 267 7.65 -8.50 3.54
C PHE A 267 6.41 -7.92 4.22
N THR A 268 5.25 -8.26 3.68
CA THR A 268 3.95 -8.04 4.31
C THR A 268 3.55 -9.22 5.19
N ARG A 269 2.67 -8.98 6.18
CA ARG A 269 2.24 -10.01 7.12
C ARG A 269 0.76 -9.88 7.45
N LEU A 270 -0.01 -10.98 7.35
CA LEU A 270 -1.37 -11.04 7.86
C LEU A 270 -1.40 -10.92 9.39
N ILE A 271 -2.26 -10.06 9.90
CA ILE A 271 -2.54 -9.84 11.32
C ILE A 271 -4.00 -10.24 11.56
N VAL A 272 -4.21 -11.43 12.09
CA VAL A 272 -5.55 -11.94 12.40
C VAL A 272 -6.06 -11.28 13.68
N ARG A 273 -7.29 -10.75 13.62
CA ARG A 273 -8.03 -10.15 14.72
C ARG A 273 -9.44 -10.73 14.80
N GLU A 274 -10.48 -9.90 14.85
CA GLU A 274 -11.84 -10.32 15.22
C GLU A 274 -12.83 -10.32 14.05
N THR A 275 -12.47 -9.75 12.88
CA THR A 275 -13.40 -9.62 11.75
C THR A 275 -13.50 -10.85 10.85
N THR A 276 -12.86 -11.97 11.21
CA THR A 276 -12.90 -13.20 10.42
C THR A 276 -13.26 -14.40 11.28
N ALA A 277 -14.10 -15.30 10.78
CA ALA A 277 -14.48 -16.56 11.43
C ALA A 277 -14.67 -17.70 10.43
N ARG A 278 -14.69 -18.93 10.90
CA ARG A 278 -15.06 -20.09 10.07
C ARG A 278 -16.47 -19.92 9.53
N LEU A 279 -16.65 -20.20 8.24
CA LEU A 279 -17.96 -20.27 7.62
C LEU A 279 -18.81 -21.35 8.33
N ARG A 280 -19.98 -20.97 8.84
CA ARG A 280 -20.91 -21.92 9.46
C ARG A 280 -21.61 -22.72 8.38
N PRO A 281 -21.79 -24.06 8.57
CA PRO A 281 -22.59 -24.85 7.64
C PRO A 281 -24.04 -24.32 7.63
N GLY A 282 -24.53 -23.89 6.46
CA GLY A 282 -25.92 -23.45 6.28
C GLY A 282 -26.12 -21.92 6.24
N GLY A 283 -25.07 -21.15 6.09
CA GLY A 283 -25.16 -19.73 5.74
C GLY A 283 -25.14 -19.51 4.23
#